data_ca08b6b5293f07cd72f62089fedbda6f
#
_entry.id   ca08b6b5293f07cd72f62089fedbda6f
#
_cell.length_a   1.000
_cell.length_b   1.000
_cell.length_c   1.000
_cell.angle_alpha   90.00
_cell.angle_beta   90.00
_cell.angle_gamma   90.00
#
_symmetry.space_group_name_H-M   'P 1'
#
loop_
_entity.id
_entity.type
_entity.pdbx_description
1 polymer ?
#
loop_
_entity_poly.entity_id
_entity_poly.type
_entity_poly.pdbx_seq_one_letter_code
_entity_poly.pdbx_strand_id
1 'polypeptide(L)'
;MHRGLLITTAAVVLLVTACGNSDSGAPSGGSQSGGDGATIALLLPESKTTRYEQFDKPIFEAKVKALCANCKVLYANADQDPAKQQSQVESVLTQGAKVLVLDAVDAGTVAPLVNQAKQKNIPVLAYDRLISGIAYEYYVSFDNVKVGEVQGKALLDELTKRGTVDKGQIVVVNGAPTDPSAGDYKKGAHQALDGKIKIGREFDTPDWSPDKAQQQMEQAITALGRDAIVGVYSANDGMATGIIAAMKRAGYATLPPITGQDAELAAVQRIITGEQTMTIYLNIRQQAEKSAELAVALSKGEKPSAPQKTNNGTADIPSFLFDPTPVSKDKIKDTIVKDGFYTVAQLCTPEVAAACQAAGLQ
;
A
#
# COMPACT_ATOMS: atom_id res chain seq x y z
N MET A 1 -44.62 -50.84 -49.51
CA MET A 1 -45.50 -51.57 -48.59
C MET A 1 -45.82 -50.69 -47.46
N HIS A 2 -46.99 -50.17 -47.52
CA HIS A 2 -48.13 -50.22 -46.56
C HIS A 2 -47.85 -49.62 -45.19
N ARG A 3 -48.54 -48.66 -44.79
CA ARG A 3 -49.88 -48.08 -44.47
C ARG A 3 -49.66 -47.28 -43.20
N GLY A 4 -49.95 -46.06 -42.95
CA GLY A 4 -51.23 -45.37 -43.09
C GLY A 4 -52.10 -45.51 -41.84
N LEU A 5 -52.17 -44.46 -41.02
CA LEU A 5 -53.46 -44.12 -40.40
C LEU A 5 -53.46 -42.70 -39.79
N LEU A 6 -54.31 -41.89 -40.32
CA LEU A 6 -54.86 -40.64 -39.75
C LEU A 6 -55.92 -40.96 -38.67
N ILE A 7 -56.01 -40.23 -37.60
CA ILE A 7 -57.30 -39.96 -36.96
C ILE A 7 -57.31 -38.54 -36.38
N THR A 8 -58.35 -37.80 -36.71
CA THR A 8 -58.79 -36.45 -36.52
C THR A 8 -59.59 -36.21 -35.25
N THR A 9 -59.73 -34.94 -34.88
CA THR A 9 -60.84 -34.22 -34.16
C THR A 9 -60.84 -34.33 -32.65
N ALA A 10 -61.22 -33.32 -31.87
CA ALA A 10 -62.17 -32.23 -31.98
C ALA A 10 -61.90 -31.07 -31.06
N ALA A 11 -62.27 -29.90 -31.47
CA ALA A 11 -62.37 -28.68 -30.69
C ALA A 11 -63.57 -28.66 -29.75
N VAL A 12 -63.41 -28.03 -28.57
CA VAL A 12 -64.55 -27.48 -27.82
C VAL A 12 -64.20 -26.09 -27.35
N VAL A 13 -64.90 -25.10 -27.86
CA VAL A 13 -64.95 -23.70 -27.42
C VAL A 13 -66.04 -23.60 -26.34
N LEU A 14 -65.73 -22.98 -25.21
CA LEU A 14 -66.73 -22.45 -24.30
C LEU A 14 -66.32 -21.03 -23.88
N LEU A 15 -67.08 -20.10 -24.41
CA LEU A 15 -67.15 -18.70 -23.97
C LEU A 15 -68.03 -18.63 -22.73
N VAL A 16 -67.54 -17.99 -21.66
CA VAL A 16 -68.38 -17.40 -20.64
C VAL A 16 -67.88 -15.99 -20.34
N THR A 17 -68.69 -15.02 -20.73
CA THR A 17 -68.61 -13.62 -20.36
C THR A 17 -69.18 -13.44 -18.95
N ALA A 18 -68.48 -12.72 -18.07
CA ALA A 18 -69.07 -12.02 -16.94
C ALA A 18 -68.29 -10.76 -16.61
N CYS A 19 -68.96 -9.63 -16.80
CA CYS A 19 -68.54 -8.31 -16.32
C CYS A 19 -68.59 -8.26 -14.78
N GLY A 20 -67.58 -7.64 -14.18
CA GLY A 20 -67.58 -7.27 -12.75
C GLY A 20 -66.50 -6.25 -12.49
N ASN A 21 -66.91 -5.00 -12.40
CA ASN A 21 -66.09 -3.85 -12.04
C ASN A 21 -65.84 -3.88 -10.54
N SER A 22 -64.59 -3.81 -10.09
CA SER A 22 -64.24 -3.35 -8.74
C SER A 22 -62.79 -2.90 -8.70
N ASP A 23 -62.60 -1.63 -8.44
CA ASP A 23 -61.38 -0.98 -8.01
C ASP A 23 -60.71 -1.77 -6.86
N SER A 24 -59.41 -2.07 -7.04
CA SER A 24 -58.52 -2.34 -5.89
C SER A 24 -57.10 -2.18 -6.33
N GLY A 25 -56.41 -1.25 -5.67
CA GLY A 25 -55.03 -0.84 -5.89
C GLY A 25 -54.04 -1.98 -6.06
N ALA A 26 -53.25 -1.90 -7.09
CA ALA A 26 -52.06 -2.70 -7.24
C ALA A 26 -51.06 -2.34 -6.14
N PRO A 27 -50.55 -3.29 -5.38
CA PRO A 27 -49.32 -3.00 -4.60
C PRO A 27 -48.19 -2.81 -5.59
N SER A 28 -47.63 -1.61 -5.63
CA SER A 28 -46.29 -1.36 -6.16
C SER A 28 -45.35 -2.43 -5.58
N GLY A 29 -45.06 -3.44 -6.33
CA GLY A 29 -43.96 -4.33 -6.09
C GLY A 29 -42.68 -3.52 -6.16
N GLY A 30 -42.26 -2.94 -5.02
CA GLY A 30 -40.91 -2.50 -4.85
C GLY A 30 -40.04 -3.70 -5.08
N SER A 31 -39.39 -3.75 -6.24
CA SER A 31 -38.22 -4.60 -6.42
C SER A 31 -37.22 -4.20 -5.34
N GLN A 32 -37.29 -4.89 -4.20
CA GLN A 32 -36.12 -5.03 -3.37
C GLN A 32 -35.08 -5.74 -4.27
N SER A 33 -34.28 -4.96 -4.95
CA SER A 33 -32.99 -5.41 -5.41
C SER A 33 -32.17 -5.72 -4.15
N GLY A 34 -32.38 -6.89 -3.60
CA GLY A 34 -31.40 -7.56 -2.76
C GLY A 34 -30.17 -7.76 -3.67
N GLY A 35 -29.35 -6.73 -3.79
CA GLY A 35 -28.21 -6.77 -4.66
C GLY A 35 -27.28 -7.86 -4.20
N ASP A 36 -27.06 -8.84 -5.08
CA ASP A 36 -25.92 -9.74 -4.97
C ASP A 36 -24.69 -8.83 -4.76
N GLY A 37 -24.00 -9.03 -3.62
CA GLY A 37 -22.86 -8.20 -3.25
C GLY A 37 -21.78 -8.27 -4.32
N ALA A 38 -21.19 -7.15 -4.65
CA ALA A 38 -20.13 -7.10 -5.65
C ALA A 38 -18.88 -7.88 -5.18
N THR A 39 -18.20 -8.51 -6.12
CA THR A 39 -16.88 -9.10 -5.88
C THR A 39 -15.82 -8.06 -6.18
N ILE A 40 -14.98 -7.72 -5.21
CA ILE A 40 -13.88 -6.75 -5.32
C ILE A 40 -12.57 -7.52 -5.16
N ALA A 41 -11.62 -7.33 -6.08
CA ALA A 41 -10.30 -7.92 -5.96
C ALA A 41 -9.33 -6.95 -5.28
N LEU A 42 -8.56 -7.43 -4.30
CA LEU A 42 -7.42 -6.75 -3.69
C LEU A 42 -6.18 -7.58 -3.93
N LEU A 43 -5.26 -7.08 -4.76
CA LEU A 43 -4.01 -7.76 -5.08
C LEU A 43 -2.83 -6.92 -4.59
N LEU A 44 -2.07 -7.47 -3.63
CA LEU A 44 -0.92 -6.84 -3.01
C LEU A 44 0.40 -7.42 -3.53
N PRO A 45 1.50 -6.63 -3.50
CA PRO A 45 2.71 -6.98 -4.25
C PRO A 45 3.62 -7.95 -3.51
N GLU A 46 3.68 -7.85 -2.17
CA GLU A 46 4.70 -8.56 -1.39
C GLU A 46 4.35 -8.65 0.10
N SER A 47 5.11 -9.46 0.84
CA SER A 47 4.89 -9.73 2.27
C SER A 47 6.10 -9.41 3.16
N LYS A 48 7.22 -8.91 2.58
CA LYS A 48 8.43 -8.55 3.35
C LYS A 48 8.23 -7.27 4.14
N THR A 49 7.55 -6.28 3.55
CA THR A 49 7.08 -5.09 4.26
C THR A 49 5.81 -5.45 5.01
N THR A 50 5.87 -5.43 6.33
CA THR A 50 4.85 -6.03 7.20
C THR A 50 3.47 -5.36 7.11
N ARG A 51 3.40 -4.10 6.64
CA ARG A 51 2.16 -3.34 6.55
C ARG A 51 1.06 -4.06 5.76
N TYR A 52 1.39 -4.67 4.63
CA TYR A 52 0.43 -5.23 3.69
C TYR A 52 -0.50 -6.28 4.32
N GLU A 53 0.09 -7.23 5.05
CA GLU A 53 -0.69 -8.29 5.72
C GLU A 53 -1.26 -7.85 7.07
N GLN A 54 -0.54 -6.99 7.81
CA GLN A 54 -0.94 -6.60 9.16
C GLN A 54 -1.99 -5.49 9.18
N PHE A 55 -1.98 -4.60 8.19
CA PHE A 55 -2.81 -3.39 8.19
C PHE A 55 -3.61 -3.22 6.91
N ASP A 56 -2.98 -3.14 5.74
CA ASP A 56 -3.65 -2.81 4.48
C ASP A 56 -4.82 -3.74 4.20
N LYS A 57 -4.57 -5.04 4.15
CA LYS A 57 -5.60 -6.06 3.91
C LYS A 57 -6.72 -6.05 4.93
N PRO A 58 -6.50 -6.22 6.24
CA PRO A 58 -7.60 -6.31 7.20
C PRO A 58 -8.39 -5.01 7.31
N ILE A 59 -7.78 -3.85 7.17
CA ILE A 59 -8.47 -2.55 7.17
C ILE A 59 -9.35 -2.42 5.93
N PHE A 60 -8.81 -2.74 4.75
CA PHE A 60 -9.57 -2.73 3.50
C PHE A 60 -10.78 -3.66 3.56
N GLU A 61 -10.58 -4.92 3.96
CA GLU A 61 -11.65 -5.93 4.07
C GLU A 61 -12.74 -5.50 5.07
N ALA A 62 -12.33 -4.99 6.24
CA ALA A 62 -13.26 -4.50 7.26
C ALA A 62 -14.10 -3.32 6.74
N LYS A 63 -13.46 -2.38 6.01
CA LYS A 63 -14.15 -1.21 5.45
C LYS A 63 -15.11 -1.61 4.32
N VAL A 64 -14.70 -2.50 3.42
CA VAL A 64 -15.60 -3.05 2.38
C VAL A 64 -16.82 -3.68 3.04
N LYS A 65 -16.63 -4.52 4.06
CA LYS A 65 -17.72 -5.17 4.78
C LYS A 65 -18.66 -4.17 5.45
N ALA A 66 -18.13 -3.12 6.02
CA ALA A 66 -18.93 -2.06 6.66
C ALA A 66 -19.80 -1.28 5.66
N LEU A 67 -19.29 -1.04 4.44
CA LEU A 67 -19.98 -0.29 3.39
C LEU A 67 -20.91 -1.17 2.52
N CYS A 68 -20.61 -2.46 2.45
CA CYS A 68 -21.31 -3.42 1.61
C CYS A 68 -21.27 -4.81 2.27
N ALA A 69 -22.22 -5.11 3.14
CA ALA A 69 -22.25 -6.34 3.93
C ALA A 69 -22.21 -7.63 3.10
N ASN A 70 -22.78 -7.60 1.87
CA ASN A 70 -22.83 -8.72 0.95
C ASN A 70 -21.68 -8.73 -0.07
N CYS A 71 -20.81 -7.70 -0.08
CA CYS A 71 -19.64 -7.69 -0.96
C CYS A 71 -18.61 -8.73 -0.53
N LYS A 72 -17.96 -9.34 -1.53
CA LYS A 72 -16.88 -10.30 -1.33
C LYS A 72 -15.55 -9.67 -1.74
N VAL A 73 -14.53 -9.82 -0.92
CA VAL A 73 -13.16 -9.50 -1.30
C VAL A 73 -12.42 -10.77 -1.73
N LEU A 74 -11.86 -10.75 -2.95
CA LEU A 74 -10.90 -11.72 -3.43
C LEU A 74 -9.51 -11.15 -3.17
N TYR A 75 -8.78 -11.78 -2.27
CA TYR A 75 -7.45 -11.35 -1.88
C TYR A 75 -6.37 -12.28 -2.45
N ALA A 76 -5.25 -11.69 -2.90
CA ALA A 76 -4.03 -12.43 -3.18
C ALA A 76 -2.80 -11.53 -2.98
N ASN A 77 -1.65 -12.17 -2.70
CA ASN A 77 -0.35 -11.53 -2.56
C ASN A 77 0.64 -12.18 -3.52
N ALA A 78 1.37 -11.37 -4.25
CA ALA A 78 2.26 -11.84 -5.31
C ALA A 78 3.65 -12.27 -4.80
N ASP A 79 4.02 -11.94 -3.55
CA ASP A 79 5.34 -12.23 -2.96
C ASP A 79 6.53 -11.77 -3.83
N GLN A 80 6.42 -10.57 -4.43
CA GLN A 80 7.38 -9.97 -5.36
C GLN A 80 7.56 -10.74 -6.69
N ASP A 81 6.62 -11.60 -7.07
CA ASP A 81 6.65 -12.33 -8.34
C ASP A 81 5.65 -11.73 -9.35
N PRO A 82 6.11 -11.04 -10.41
CA PRO A 82 5.23 -10.46 -11.43
C PRO A 82 4.41 -11.51 -12.19
N ALA A 83 4.97 -12.72 -12.42
CA ALA A 83 4.25 -13.81 -13.11
C ALA A 83 3.13 -14.37 -12.23
N LYS A 84 3.38 -14.49 -10.92
CA LYS A 84 2.36 -14.84 -9.93
C LYS A 84 1.26 -13.79 -9.90
N GLN A 85 1.61 -12.49 -9.92
CA GLN A 85 0.62 -11.41 -9.95
C GLN A 85 -0.23 -11.45 -11.23
N GLN A 86 0.38 -11.72 -12.38
CA GLN A 86 -0.35 -11.92 -13.64
C GLN A 86 -1.41 -13.02 -13.48
N SER A 87 -1.01 -14.18 -13.02
CA SER A 87 -1.93 -15.32 -12.81
C SER A 87 -3.05 -14.98 -11.83
N GLN A 88 -2.76 -14.18 -10.80
CA GLN A 88 -3.74 -13.70 -9.82
C GLN A 88 -4.76 -12.76 -10.46
N VAL A 89 -4.32 -11.79 -11.30
CA VAL A 89 -5.22 -10.90 -12.03
C VAL A 89 -6.14 -11.71 -12.94
N GLU A 90 -5.61 -12.62 -13.76
CA GLU A 90 -6.40 -13.46 -14.64
C GLU A 90 -7.45 -14.30 -13.87
N SER A 91 -7.04 -14.82 -12.72
CA SER A 91 -7.91 -15.61 -11.83
C SER A 91 -9.07 -14.78 -11.28
N VAL A 92 -8.81 -13.58 -10.71
CA VAL A 92 -9.89 -12.76 -10.14
C VAL A 92 -10.84 -12.21 -11.20
N LEU A 93 -10.32 -11.89 -12.39
CA LEU A 93 -11.16 -11.48 -13.54
C LEU A 93 -12.08 -12.62 -14.00
N THR A 94 -11.61 -13.85 -13.97
CA THR A 94 -12.40 -15.06 -14.29
C THR A 94 -13.43 -15.36 -13.22
N GLN A 95 -13.11 -15.10 -11.95
CA GLN A 95 -14.03 -15.25 -10.81
C GLN A 95 -15.11 -14.14 -10.75
N GLY A 96 -15.12 -13.22 -11.69
CA GLY A 96 -16.16 -12.20 -11.82
C GLY A 96 -15.95 -10.97 -10.94
N ALA A 97 -14.71 -10.63 -10.63
CA ALA A 97 -14.40 -9.36 -9.97
C ALA A 97 -15.04 -8.19 -10.72
N LYS A 98 -15.66 -7.27 -10.00
CA LYS A 98 -16.30 -6.06 -10.52
C LYS A 98 -15.39 -4.83 -10.41
N VAL A 99 -14.37 -4.90 -9.57
CA VAL A 99 -13.34 -3.89 -9.39
C VAL A 99 -12.02 -4.60 -9.13
N LEU A 100 -10.93 -4.09 -9.71
CA LEU A 100 -9.57 -4.52 -9.44
C LEU A 100 -8.83 -3.42 -8.68
N VAL A 101 -8.50 -3.67 -7.43
CA VAL A 101 -7.57 -2.87 -6.63
C VAL A 101 -6.21 -3.55 -6.71
N LEU A 102 -5.25 -2.88 -7.33
CA LEU A 102 -3.97 -3.47 -7.70
C LEU A 102 -2.81 -2.63 -7.18
N ASP A 103 -2.00 -3.23 -6.34
CA ASP A 103 -0.68 -2.76 -6.00
C ASP A 103 0.34 -3.56 -6.80
N ALA A 104 0.97 -2.94 -7.78
CA ALA A 104 1.77 -3.62 -8.78
C ALA A 104 3.15 -4.05 -8.24
N VAL A 105 3.54 -5.30 -8.48
CA VAL A 105 4.93 -5.76 -8.23
C VAL A 105 5.92 -4.99 -9.09
N ASP A 106 5.60 -4.83 -10.36
CA ASP A 106 6.34 -4.02 -11.33
C ASP A 106 5.36 -3.07 -12.03
N ALA A 107 5.34 -1.84 -11.57
CA ALA A 107 4.41 -0.83 -12.05
C ALA A 107 4.69 -0.37 -13.49
N GLY A 108 5.90 -0.61 -14.00
CA GLY A 108 6.29 -0.29 -15.39
C GLY A 108 5.78 -1.32 -16.41
N THR A 109 5.58 -2.57 -15.99
CA THR A 109 5.24 -3.67 -16.91
C THR A 109 3.81 -4.20 -16.76
N VAL A 110 3.05 -3.73 -15.77
CA VAL A 110 1.71 -4.24 -15.42
C VAL A 110 0.58 -3.73 -16.34
N ALA A 111 0.85 -2.76 -17.23
CA ALA A 111 -0.16 -2.16 -18.11
C ALA A 111 -1.00 -3.18 -18.92
N PRO A 112 -0.46 -4.30 -19.44
CA PRO A 112 -1.28 -5.32 -20.11
C PRO A 112 -2.36 -5.92 -19.20
N LEU A 113 -2.12 -6.09 -17.90
CA LEU A 113 -3.08 -6.63 -16.94
C LEU A 113 -4.23 -5.64 -16.69
N VAL A 114 -3.89 -4.34 -16.57
CA VAL A 114 -4.88 -3.27 -16.51
C VAL A 114 -5.75 -3.26 -17.77
N ASN A 115 -5.13 -3.45 -18.96
CA ASN A 115 -5.87 -3.51 -20.23
C ASN A 115 -6.83 -4.72 -20.28
N GLN A 116 -6.44 -5.89 -19.78
CA GLN A 116 -7.33 -7.04 -19.66
C GLN A 116 -8.57 -6.76 -18.80
N ALA A 117 -8.40 -6.08 -17.67
CA ALA A 117 -9.52 -5.66 -16.83
C ALA A 117 -10.44 -4.68 -17.58
N LYS A 118 -9.87 -3.67 -18.27
CA LYS A 118 -10.62 -2.68 -19.07
C LYS A 118 -11.41 -3.32 -20.19
N GLN A 119 -10.87 -4.29 -20.92
CA GLN A 119 -11.58 -5.03 -21.97
C GLN A 119 -12.82 -5.78 -21.45
N LYS A 120 -12.85 -6.09 -20.16
CA LYS A 120 -14.00 -6.69 -19.47
C LYS A 120 -14.88 -5.64 -18.79
N ASN A 121 -14.64 -4.34 -19.02
CA ASN A 121 -15.31 -3.21 -18.35
C ASN A 121 -15.16 -3.27 -16.81
N ILE A 122 -14.05 -3.78 -16.31
CA ILE A 122 -13.73 -3.83 -14.89
C ILE A 122 -12.85 -2.63 -14.56
N PRO A 123 -13.32 -1.69 -13.73
CA PRO A 123 -12.54 -0.53 -13.30
C PRO A 123 -11.34 -0.95 -12.46
N VAL A 124 -10.25 -0.18 -12.60
CA VAL A 124 -8.99 -0.42 -11.90
C VAL A 124 -8.65 0.75 -11.00
N LEU A 125 -8.27 0.45 -9.77
CA LEU A 125 -7.70 1.37 -8.81
C LEU A 125 -6.26 0.95 -8.53
N ALA A 126 -5.30 1.83 -8.84
CA ALA A 126 -3.91 1.63 -8.43
C ALA A 126 -3.79 1.97 -6.94
N TYR A 127 -3.33 1.01 -6.17
CA TYR A 127 -3.11 1.11 -4.73
C TYR A 127 -1.61 1.24 -4.48
N ASP A 128 -1.20 2.19 -3.68
CA ASP A 128 0.16 2.43 -3.23
C ASP A 128 1.15 2.80 -4.38
N ARG A 129 1.36 1.94 -5.36
CA ARG A 129 2.29 2.14 -6.47
C ARG A 129 1.59 2.67 -7.72
N LEU A 130 2.12 3.77 -8.29
CA LEU A 130 1.58 4.40 -9.50
C LEU A 130 1.83 3.50 -10.72
N ILE A 131 0.77 3.02 -11.35
CA ILE A 131 0.89 2.22 -12.58
C ILE A 131 1.14 3.15 -13.77
N SER A 132 2.20 2.88 -14.54
CA SER A 132 2.60 3.67 -15.71
C SER A 132 2.01 3.14 -17.03
N GLY A 133 1.99 3.96 -18.04
CA GLY A 133 1.76 3.53 -19.44
C GLY A 133 0.30 3.27 -19.83
N ILE A 134 -0.67 3.42 -18.93
CA ILE A 134 -2.10 3.20 -19.22
C ILE A 134 -3.00 4.03 -18.30
N ALA A 135 -4.14 4.50 -18.81
CA ALA A 135 -5.15 5.19 -18.00
C ALA A 135 -6.02 4.19 -17.22
N TYR A 136 -6.37 4.54 -15.98
CA TYR A 136 -7.27 3.80 -15.08
C TYR A 136 -8.05 4.79 -14.21
N GLU A 137 -8.94 4.30 -13.31
CA GLU A 137 -9.92 5.14 -12.65
C GLU A 137 -9.35 5.98 -11.52
N TYR A 138 -8.55 5.39 -10.61
CA TYR A 138 -8.02 6.11 -9.44
C TYR A 138 -6.64 5.61 -9.04
N TYR A 139 -5.88 6.54 -8.45
CA TYR A 139 -4.64 6.26 -7.72
C TYR A 139 -4.80 6.70 -6.26
N VAL A 140 -4.44 5.84 -5.31
CA VAL A 140 -4.51 6.11 -3.88
C VAL A 140 -3.18 5.78 -3.22
N SER A 141 -2.48 6.80 -2.74
CA SER A 141 -1.13 6.68 -2.18
C SER A 141 -0.81 7.84 -1.24
N PHE A 142 0.46 8.07 -1.03
CA PHE A 142 1.02 9.21 -0.30
C PHE A 142 1.72 10.18 -1.26
N ASP A 143 2.04 11.40 -0.79
CA ASP A 143 2.94 12.30 -1.51
C ASP A 143 4.38 11.78 -1.36
N ASN A 144 4.77 10.90 -2.28
CA ASN A 144 6.00 10.14 -2.18
C ASN A 144 7.27 11.00 -2.30
N VAL A 145 7.24 12.09 -3.07
CA VAL A 145 8.35 13.04 -3.11
C VAL A 145 8.51 13.72 -1.74
N LYS A 146 7.41 14.14 -1.14
CA LYS A 146 7.41 14.73 0.19
C LYS A 146 7.84 13.74 1.27
N VAL A 147 7.51 12.46 1.15
CA VAL A 147 8.02 11.40 2.03
C VAL A 147 9.54 11.41 2.05
N GLY A 148 10.18 11.32 0.88
CA GLY A 148 11.64 11.33 0.76
C GLY A 148 12.27 12.63 1.28
N GLU A 149 11.66 13.77 0.96
CA GLU A 149 12.13 15.08 1.42
C GLU A 149 12.11 15.18 2.95
N VAL A 150 10.99 14.85 3.58
CA VAL A 150 10.83 14.93 5.05
C VAL A 150 11.79 13.96 5.75
N GLN A 151 11.97 12.76 5.20
CA GLN A 151 12.89 11.75 5.73
C GLN A 151 14.35 12.18 5.60
N GLY A 152 14.74 12.69 4.43
CA GLY A 152 16.09 13.24 4.19
C GLY A 152 16.38 14.44 5.09
N LYS A 153 15.38 15.34 5.25
CA LYS A 153 15.48 16.48 6.16
C LYS A 153 15.67 16.02 7.61
N ALA A 154 14.93 15.05 8.08
CA ALA A 154 15.07 14.53 9.44
C ALA A 154 16.46 13.95 9.70
N LEU A 155 17.06 13.26 8.72
CA LEU A 155 18.45 12.79 8.80
C LEU A 155 19.42 13.98 8.92
N LEU A 156 19.29 14.98 8.06
CA LEU A 156 20.15 16.14 8.05
C LEU A 156 20.06 16.95 9.35
N ASP A 157 18.84 17.14 9.85
CA ASP A 157 18.60 17.87 11.12
C ASP A 157 19.29 17.15 12.30
N GLU A 158 19.21 15.81 12.37
CA GLU A 158 19.86 15.04 13.43
C GLU A 158 21.39 15.06 13.30
N LEU A 159 21.93 14.98 12.09
CA LEU A 159 23.37 15.11 11.84
C LEU A 159 23.90 16.52 12.21
N THR A 160 23.12 17.53 11.91
CA THR A 160 23.41 18.93 12.29
C THR A 160 23.43 19.10 13.81
N LYS A 161 22.41 18.55 14.48
CA LYS A 161 22.33 18.55 15.96
C LYS A 161 23.50 17.85 16.62
N ARG A 162 24.01 16.75 16.00
CA ARG A 162 25.20 16.03 16.46
C ARG A 162 26.52 16.71 16.08
N GLY A 163 26.49 17.72 15.22
CA GLY A 163 27.67 18.40 14.69
C GLY A 163 28.56 17.47 13.85
N THR A 164 27.94 16.59 13.04
CA THR A 164 28.66 15.56 12.26
C THR A 164 28.53 15.74 10.76
N VAL A 165 27.81 16.75 10.26
CA VAL A 165 27.57 16.97 8.81
C VAL A 165 28.88 17.04 8.03
N ASP A 166 29.90 17.77 8.53
CA ASP A 166 31.20 17.94 7.85
C ASP A 166 32.25 16.92 8.29
N LYS A 167 31.88 15.91 9.12
CA LYS A 167 32.84 14.96 9.69
C LYS A 167 32.90 13.61 8.98
N GLY A 168 32.07 13.44 7.93
CA GLY A 168 32.02 12.18 7.21
C GLY A 168 31.08 12.22 6.03
N GLN A 169 30.47 11.10 5.76
CA GLN A 169 29.56 10.93 4.64
C GLN A 169 28.41 9.98 5.03
N ILE A 170 27.31 10.08 4.31
CA ILE A 170 26.18 9.19 4.51
C ILE A 170 26.14 8.06 3.48
N VAL A 171 25.46 6.98 3.83
CA VAL A 171 25.04 5.93 2.90
C VAL A 171 23.56 6.10 2.62
N VAL A 172 23.16 6.05 1.35
CA VAL A 172 21.79 6.10 0.90
C VAL A 172 21.38 4.71 0.40
N VAL A 173 20.34 4.14 0.98
CA VAL A 173 19.78 2.84 0.63
C VAL A 173 18.32 3.03 0.23
N ASN A 174 18.10 3.16 -1.08
CA ASN A 174 16.79 3.36 -1.69
C ASN A 174 16.01 2.06 -1.81
N GLY A 175 14.71 2.17 -2.15
CA GLY A 175 13.83 1.04 -2.37
C GLY A 175 14.00 0.33 -3.71
N ALA A 176 13.03 -0.51 -4.06
CA ALA A 176 13.06 -1.31 -5.27
C ALA A 176 12.89 -0.47 -6.54
N PRO A 177 13.73 -0.64 -7.57
CA PRO A 177 13.63 0.13 -8.81
C PRO A 177 12.37 -0.18 -9.65
N THR A 178 11.66 -1.28 -9.37
CA THR A 178 10.38 -1.65 -9.99
C THR A 178 9.19 -0.94 -9.36
N ASP A 179 9.42 -0.22 -8.26
CA ASP A 179 8.43 0.57 -7.54
C ASP A 179 8.66 2.07 -7.81
N PRO A 180 7.73 2.77 -8.50
CA PRO A 180 7.87 4.20 -8.77
C PRO A 180 7.97 5.05 -7.51
N SER A 181 7.34 4.62 -6.41
CA SER A 181 7.40 5.32 -5.12
C SER A 181 8.83 5.41 -4.60
N ALA A 182 9.65 4.35 -4.82
CA ALA A 182 11.08 4.37 -4.47
C ALA A 182 11.84 5.46 -5.22
N GLY A 183 11.51 5.68 -6.50
CA GLY A 183 12.08 6.77 -7.31
C GLY A 183 11.69 8.15 -6.78
N ASP A 184 10.44 8.31 -6.36
CA ASP A 184 9.94 9.56 -5.79
C ASP A 184 10.56 9.82 -4.40
N TYR A 185 10.69 8.80 -3.53
CA TYR A 185 11.41 8.92 -2.26
C TYR A 185 12.87 9.34 -2.47
N LYS A 186 13.56 8.68 -3.40
CA LYS A 186 14.92 9.02 -3.80
C LYS A 186 15.02 10.48 -4.23
N LYS A 187 14.14 10.93 -5.13
CA LYS A 187 14.06 12.32 -5.59
C LYS A 187 13.88 13.30 -4.42
N GLY A 188 12.95 13.02 -3.52
CA GLY A 188 12.70 13.85 -2.34
C GLY A 188 13.89 13.88 -1.39
N ALA A 189 14.54 12.73 -1.14
CA ALA A 189 15.73 12.64 -0.32
C ALA A 189 16.89 13.47 -0.88
N HIS A 190 17.14 13.40 -2.20
CA HIS A 190 18.14 14.24 -2.86
C HIS A 190 17.84 15.72 -2.76
N GLN A 191 16.57 16.16 -2.89
CA GLN A 191 16.19 17.57 -2.67
C GLN A 191 16.56 18.06 -1.26
N ALA A 192 16.48 17.18 -0.27
CA ALA A 192 16.85 17.53 1.11
C ALA A 192 18.36 17.46 1.39
N LEU A 193 19.11 16.55 0.77
CA LEU A 193 20.46 16.17 1.15
C LEU A 193 21.55 16.75 0.21
N ASP A 194 21.26 16.91 -1.09
CA ASP A 194 22.26 17.34 -2.08
C ASP A 194 22.86 18.69 -1.76
N GLY A 195 24.18 18.77 -1.85
CA GLY A 195 24.96 19.97 -1.54
C GLY A 195 25.05 20.32 -0.05
N LYS A 196 24.37 19.55 0.83
CA LYS A 196 24.38 19.80 2.29
C LYS A 196 25.17 18.75 3.05
N ILE A 197 25.28 17.53 2.50
CA ILE A 197 26.10 16.46 3.06
C ILE A 197 26.65 15.58 1.93
N LYS A 198 27.83 15.00 2.15
CA LYS A 198 28.43 14.09 1.18
C LYS A 198 27.74 12.72 1.21
N ILE A 199 27.21 12.29 0.07
CA ILE A 199 26.75 10.92 -0.16
C ILE A 199 27.95 10.09 -0.60
N GLY A 200 28.39 9.13 0.23
CA GLY A 200 29.55 8.30 0.01
C GLY A 200 29.25 7.06 -0.83
N ARG A 201 28.09 6.47 -0.60
CA ARG A 201 27.54 5.35 -1.39
C ARG A 201 26.03 5.49 -1.46
N GLU A 202 25.50 5.05 -2.60
CA GLU A 202 24.06 5.00 -2.85
C GLU A 202 23.74 3.69 -3.55
N PHE A 203 22.63 3.06 -3.14
CA PHE A 203 22.15 1.79 -3.65
C PHE A 203 20.65 1.85 -3.89
N ASP A 204 20.20 1.18 -4.95
CA ASP A 204 18.81 0.80 -5.12
C ASP A 204 18.67 -0.67 -4.68
N THR A 205 17.68 -0.99 -3.84
CA THR A 205 17.56 -2.29 -3.19
C THR A 205 16.44 -3.10 -3.82
N PRO A 206 16.74 -4.08 -4.70
CA PRO A 206 15.69 -4.90 -5.30
C PRO A 206 14.83 -5.58 -4.24
N ASP A 207 13.51 -5.63 -4.54
CA ASP A 207 12.48 -6.31 -3.74
C ASP A 207 12.32 -5.76 -2.31
N TRP A 208 12.81 -4.53 -2.04
CA TRP A 208 12.80 -3.95 -0.68
C TRP A 208 13.45 -4.86 0.37
N SER A 209 14.40 -5.70 -0.06
CA SER A 209 14.92 -6.82 0.72
C SER A 209 15.86 -6.38 1.85
N PRO A 210 15.56 -6.72 3.12
CA PRO A 210 16.46 -6.47 4.26
C PRO A 210 17.84 -7.14 4.08
N ASP A 211 17.87 -8.34 3.50
CA ASP A 211 19.13 -9.09 3.28
C ASP A 211 20.02 -8.41 2.24
N LYS A 212 19.42 -7.86 1.17
CA LYS A 212 20.16 -7.09 0.16
C LYS A 212 20.65 -5.77 0.74
N ALA A 213 19.84 -5.08 1.53
CA ALA A 213 20.25 -3.86 2.23
C ALA A 213 21.40 -4.12 3.22
N GLN A 214 21.38 -5.28 3.93
CA GLN A 214 22.49 -5.71 4.76
C GLN A 214 23.78 -5.86 3.95
N GLN A 215 23.76 -6.57 2.81
CA GLN A 215 24.90 -6.76 1.93
C GLN A 215 25.42 -5.43 1.37
N GLN A 216 24.52 -4.52 0.96
CA GLN A 216 24.88 -3.19 0.47
C GLN A 216 25.55 -2.36 1.57
N MET A 217 25.08 -2.45 2.81
CA MET A 217 25.70 -1.77 3.95
C MET A 217 27.10 -2.34 4.27
N GLU A 218 27.26 -3.67 4.21
CA GLU A 218 28.58 -4.33 4.37
C GLU A 218 29.56 -3.85 3.28
N GLN A 219 29.11 -3.71 2.04
CA GLN A 219 29.91 -3.14 0.93
C GLN A 219 30.26 -1.67 1.20
N ALA A 220 29.30 -0.87 1.68
CA ALA A 220 29.55 0.54 2.01
C ALA A 220 30.58 0.68 3.12
N ILE A 221 30.48 -0.11 4.19
CA ILE A 221 31.44 -0.12 5.31
C ILE A 221 32.86 -0.51 4.82
N THR A 222 32.94 -1.52 3.96
CA THR A 222 34.23 -1.94 3.37
C THR A 222 34.85 -0.85 2.50
N ALA A 223 34.04 -0.16 1.70
CA ALA A 223 34.51 0.84 0.75
C ALA A 223 34.87 2.19 1.38
N LEU A 224 34.13 2.60 2.41
CA LEU A 224 34.25 3.94 3.02
C LEU A 224 35.08 3.94 4.32
N GLY A 225 35.13 2.81 4.98
CA GLY A 225 35.57 2.69 6.36
C GLY A 225 34.48 3.04 7.35
N ARG A 226 34.45 2.31 8.46
CA ARG A 226 33.43 2.43 9.51
C ARG A 226 33.29 3.88 10.03
N ASP A 227 34.41 4.50 10.35
CA ASP A 227 34.43 5.79 11.04
C ASP A 227 34.08 6.98 10.12
N ALA A 228 34.07 6.76 8.81
CA ALA A 228 33.66 7.76 7.84
C ALA A 228 32.15 7.85 7.62
N ILE A 229 31.38 6.87 8.11
CA ILE A 229 29.91 6.82 7.92
C ILE A 229 29.25 7.49 9.13
N VAL A 230 28.71 8.69 8.91
CA VAL A 230 28.10 9.50 9.96
C VAL A 230 26.56 9.41 9.99
N GLY A 231 25.94 8.81 8.98
CA GLY A 231 24.48 8.60 8.92
C GLY A 231 24.08 7.67 7.79
N VAL A 232 22.85 7.16 7.87
CA VAL A 232 22.27 6.29 6.83
C VAL A 232 20.84 6.73 6.54
N TYR A 233 20.58 7.03 5.27
CA TYR A 233 19.21 7.10 4.76
C TYR A 233 18.80 5.68 4.37
N SER A 234 17.82 5.13 5.05
CA SER A 234 17.16 3.88 4.69
C SER A 234 15.74 4.19 4.29
N ALA A 235 15.35 3.88 3.05
CA ALA A 235 14.05 4.24 2.53
C ALA A 235 12.88 3.55 3.26
N ASN A 236 13.10 2.39 3.94
CA ASN A 236 12.10 1.81 4.82
C ASN A 236 12.69 1.11 6.05
N ASP A 237 11.83 0.70 6.97
CA ASP A 237 12.17 0.08 8.26
C ASP A 237 12.68 -1.36 8.13
N GLY A 238 12.15 -2.10 7.16
CA GLY A 238 12.59 -3.46 6.87
C GLY A 238 14.07 -3.47 6.45
N MET A 239 14.45 -2.59 5.52
CA MET A 239 15.85 -2.43 5.09
C MET A 239 16.73 -1.88 6.21
N ALA A 240 16.21 -0.95 7.05
CA ALA A 240 16.92 -0.47 8.23
C ALA A 240 17.30 -1.62 9.18
N THR A 241 16.49 -2.68 9.28
CA THR A 241 16.83 -3.88 10.06
C THR A 241 18.11 -4.55 9.55
N GLY A 242 18.22 -4.75 8.23
CA GLY A 242 19.41 -5.31 7.61
C GLY A 242 20.65 -4.42 7.77
N ILE A 243 20.48 -3.11 7.57
CA ILE A 243 21.53 -2.10 7.75
C ILE A 243 22.08 -2.13 9.19
N ILE A 244 21.20 -2.11 10.18
CA ILE A 244 21.57 -2.15 11.60
C ILE A 244 22.32 -3.45 11.93
N ALA A 245 21.87 -4.59 11.39
CA ALA A 245 22.53 -5.88 11.57
C ALA A 245 23.96 -5.85 11.00
N ALA A 246 24.17 -5.29 9.79
CA ALA A 246 25.50 -5.13 9.19
C ALA A 246 26.41 -4.24 10.05
N MET A 247 25.89 -3.11 10.52
CA MET A 247 26.66 -2.17 11.35
C MET A 247 27.06 -2.77 12.69
N LYS A 248 26.13 -3.45 13.38
CA LYS A 248 26.42 -4.16 14.64
C LYS A 248 27.51 -5.23 14.43
N ARG A 249 27.43 -6.00 13.34
CA ARG A 249 28.44 -7.02 12.98
C ARG A 249 29.79 -6.39 12.69
N ALA A 250 29.82 -5.18 12.11
CA ALA A 250 31.04 -4.43 11.87
C ALA A 250 31.62 -3.74 13.12
N GLY A 251 31.01 -3.93 14.31
CA GLY A 251 31.51 -3.46 15.59
C GLY A 251 31.19 -1.99 15.91
N TYR A 252 30.08 -1.44 15.38
CA TYR A 252 29.60 -0.13 15.81
C TYR A 252 29.09 -0.23 17.25
N ALA A 253 29.77 0.40 18.20
CA ALA A 253 29.33 0.48 19.59
C ALA A 253 28.12 1.41 19.76
N THR A 254 28.03 2.45 18.93
CA THR A 254 26.90 3.37 18.83
C THR A 254 26.57 3.56 17.37
N LEU A 255 25.29 3.41 17.00
CA LEU A 255 24.84 3.59 15.63
C LEU A 255 24.76 5.08 15.29
N PRO A 256 25.17 5.48 14.06
CA PRO A 256 24.87 6.82 13.55
C PRO A 256 23.35 6.97 13.35
N PRO A 257 22.86 8.18 13.05
CA PRO A 257 21.46 8.36 12.65
C PRO A 257 21.08 7.48 11.47
N ILE A 258 19.97 6.73 11.64
CA ILE A 258 19.40 5.84 10.62
C ILE A 258 17.92 6.17 10.49
N THR A 259 17.47 6.42 9.26
CA THR A 259 16.05 6.67 8.96
C THR A 259 15.30 5.39 8.63
N GLY A 260 13.98 5.51 8.51
CA GLY A 260 13.09 4.45 8.05
C GLY A 260 11.72 4.98 7.66
N GLN A 261 10.84 4.09 7.24
CA GLN A 261 9.45 4.35 6.85
C GLN A 261 8.62 3.11 7.13
N ASP A 262 7.31 3.28 7.23
CA ASP A 262 6.23 2.32 7.50
C ASP A 262 5.88 2.14 8.97
N ALA A 263 6.66 2.71 9.90
CA ALA A 263 6.44 2.57 11.34
C ALA A 263 6.25 1.10 11.79
N GLU A 264 7.09 0.20 11.27
CA GLU A 264 7.05 -1.20 11.67
C GLU A 264 7.27 -1.35 13.18
N LEU A 265 6.62 -2.34 13.80
CA LEU A 265 6.69 -2.55 15.25
C LEU A 265 8.14 -2.59 15.78
N ALA A 266 8.99 -3.39 15.11
CA ALA A 266 10.41 -3.50 15.47
C ALA A 266 11.17 -2.17 15.30
N ALA A 267 10.81 -1.37 14.29
CA ALA A 267 11.42 -0.07 14.06
C ALA A 267 11.03 0.95 15.14
N VAL A 268 9.75 0.99 15.51
CA VAL A 268 9.29 1.85 16.62
C VAL A 268 9.98 1.48 17.92
N GLN A 269 10.17 0.18 18.19
CA GLN A 269 10.95 -0.30 19.35
C GLN A 269 12.42 0.14 19.26
N ARG A 270 13.06 0.08 18.07
CA ARG A 270 14.42 0.59 17.85
C ARG A 270 14.52 2.10 18.06
N ILE A 271 13.48 2.85 17.70
CA ILE A 271 13.42 4.31 17.95
C ILE A 271 13.30 4.57 19.45
N ILE A 272 12.51 3.79 20.16
CA ILE A 272 12.37 3.86 21.63
C ILE A 272 13.72 3.59 22.31
N THR A 273 14.45 2.58 21.87
CA THR A 273 15.78 2.22 22.41
C THR A 273 16.92 3.11 21.92
N GLY A 274 16.72 3.87 20.82
CA GLY A 274 17.72 4.76 20.24
C GLY A 274 18.62 4.10 19.18
N GLU A 275 18.31 2.91 18.72
CA GLU A 275 19.03 2.21 17.65
C GLU A 275 18.63 2.70 16.24
N GLN A 276 17.46 3.28 16.11
CA GLN A 276 16.98 3.97 14.90
C GLN A 276 16.54 5.38 15.29
N THR A 277 16.73 6.36 14.41
CA THR A 277 16.49 7.76 14.71
C THR A 277 15.03 8.14 14.57
N MET A 278 14.41 7.70 13.49
CA MET A 278 13.02 8.02 13.14
C MET A 278 12.47 7.03 12.14
N THR A 279 11.17 7.08 11.96
CA THR A 279 10.45 6.47 10.85
C THR A 279 9.46 7.46 10.25
N ILE A 280 9.06 7.27 9.00
CA ILE A 280 7.88 7.93 8.46
C ILE A 280 6.65 7.05 8.75
N TYR A 281 5.70 7.61 9.48
CA TYR A 281 4.38 7.02 9.66
C TYR A 281 3.50 7.43 8.47
N LEU A 282 3.18 6.46 7.64
CA LEU A 282 2.16 6.54 6.62
C LEU A 282 0.84 6.10 7.25
N ASN A 283 -0.17 6.96 7.24
CA ASN A 283 -1.47 6.57 7.81
C ASN A 283 -2.18 5.58 6.88
N ILE A 284 -1.75 4.32 6.96
CA ILE A 284 -2.23 3.19 6.14
C ILE A 284 -3.75 3.04 6.25
N ARG A 285 -4.32 3.35 7.42
CA ARG A 285 -5.77 3.32 7.60
C ARG A 285 -6.48 4.25 6.62
N GLN A 286 -5.99 5.48 6.45
CA GLN A 286 -6.59 6.43 5.50
C GLN A 286 -6.51 5.92 4.06
N GLN A 287 -5.38 5.35 3.67
CA GLN A 287 -5.17 4.80 2.33
C GLN A 287 -6.08 3.61 2.07
N ALA A 288 -6.09 2.62 2.96
CA ALA A 288 -6.87 1.39 2.81
C ALA A 288 -8.39 1.66 2.87
N GLU A 289 -8.84 2.49 3.81
CA GLU A 289 -10.26 2.86 3.91
C GLU A 289 -10.73 3.65 2.69
N LYS A 290 -9.92 4.62 2.20
CA LYS A 290 -10.25 5.38 0.98
C LYS A 290 -10.33 4.47 -0.25
N SER A 291 -9.40 3.54 -0.38
CA SER A 291 -9.40 2.57 -1.49
C SER A 291 -10.62 1.65 -1.44
N ALA A 292 -11.02 1.21 -0.25
CA ALA A 292 -12.24 0.42 -0.06
C ALA A 292 -13.51 1.23 -0.41
N GLU A 293 -13.60 2.50 0.00
CA GLU A 293 -14.70 3.41 -0.36
C GLU A 293 -14.83 3.56 -1.87
N LEU A 294 -13.71 3.83 -2.55
CA LEU A 294 -13.67 3.96 -4.02
C LEU A 294 -14.02 2.64 -4.72
N ALA A 295 -13.51 1.52 -4.22
CA ALA A 295 -13.81 0.20 -4.79
C ALA A 295 -15.30 -0.14 -4.69
N VAL A 296 -15.93 0.14 -3.55
CA VAL A 296 -17.38 -0.05 -3.37
C VAL A 296 -18.18 0.90 -4.27
N ALA A 297 -17.79 2.17 -4.39
CA ALA A 297 -18.41 3.14 -5.28
C ALA A 297 -18.31 2.69 -6.75
N LEU A 298 -17.10 2.32 -7.20
CA LEU A 298 -16.86 1.81 -8.56
C LEU A 298 -17.70 0.56 -8.87
N SER A 299 -17.87 -0.33 -7.89
CA SER A 299 -18.69 -1.53 -8.06
C SER A 299 -20.17 -1.24 -8.32
N LYS A 300 -20.63 -0.04 -7.94
CA LYS A 300 -21.98 0.49 -8.18
C LYS A 300 -22.06 1.39 -9.42
N GLY A 301 -20.95 1.56 -10.15
CA GLY A 301 -20.84 2.48 -11.30
C GLY A 301 -20.69 3.95 -10.90
N GLU A 302 -20.47 4.26 -9.64
CA GLU A 302 -20.24 5.61 -9.15
C GLU A 302 -18.78 6.04 -9.39
N LYS A 303 -18.56 7.33 -9.65
CA LYS A 303 -17.21 7.90 -9.87
C LYS A 303 -17.01 9.13 -8.99
N PRO A 304 -16.62 8.96 -7.71
CA PRO A 304 -16.34 10.07 -6.80
C PRO A 304 -15.28 11.01 -7.36
N SER A 305 -15.43 12.32 -7.11
CA SER A 305 -14.41 13.30 -7.50
C SER A 305 -13.15 13.14 -6.65
N ALA A 306 -11.98 13.19 -7.30
CA ALA A 306 -10.68 13.20 -6.61
C ALA A 306 -10.20 14.65 -6.38
N PRO A 307 -9.45 14.91 -5.29
CA PRO A 307 -8.96 16.24 -4.98
C PRO A 307 -7.86 16.71 -5.94
N GLN A 308 -7.16 15.79 -6.59
CA GLN A 308 -6.05 16.08 -7.47
C GLN A 308 -5.87 15.00 -8.54
N LYS A 309 -4.89 15.19 -9.42
CA LYS A 309 -4.49 14.24 -10.44
C LYS A 309 -2.98 14.01 -10.39
N THR A 310 -2.57 12.79 -10.71
CA THR A 310 -1.16 12.42 -10.85
C THR A 310 -0.90 11.96 -12.28
N ASN A 311 0.10 12.55 -12.93
CA ASN A 311 0.50 12.13 -14.27
C ASN A 311 1.32 10.84 -14.19
N ASN A 312 0.89 9.81 -14.92
CA ASN A 312 1.55 8.49 -14.95
C ASN A 312 2.37 8.26 -16.24
N GLY A 313 2.69 9.34 -16.96
CA GLY A 313 3.38 9.30 -18.25
C GLY A 313 2.45 9.12 -19.44
N THR A 314 1.17 8.78 -19.25
CA THR A 314 0.18 8.57 -20.32
C THR A 314 -1.11 9.34 -20.07
N ALA A 315 -1.52 9.47 -18.83
CA ALA A 315 -2.76 10.14 -18.44
C ALA A 315 -2.63 10.83 -17.08
N ASP A 316 -3.49 11.81 -16.85
CA ASP A 316 -3.68 12.44 -15.55
C ASP A 316 -4.71 11.64 -14.75
N ILE A 317 -4.24 10.81 -13.85
CA ILE A 317 -5.06 9.89 -13.06
C ILE A 317 -5.68 10.62 -11.86
N PRO A 318 -7.00 10.55 -11.66
CA PRO A 318 -7.65 11.05 -10.45
C PRO A 318 -7.03 10.42 -9.20
N SER A 319 -6.54 11.24 -8.26
CA SER A 319 -5.67 10.75 -7.18
C SER A 319 -6.06 11.25 -5.81
N PHE A 320 -5.86 10.38 -4.81
CA PHE A 320 -5.94 10.67 -3.39
C PHE A 320 -4.55 10.41 -2.79
N LEU A 321 -3.82 11.50 -2.50
CA LEU A 321 -2.50 11.43 -1.90
C LEU A 321 -2.56 11.99 -0.48
N PHE A 322 -2.01 11.23 0.47
CA PHE A 322 -1.97 11.59 1.87
C PHE A 322 -0.59 12.10 2.27
N ASP A 323 -0.55 12.93 3.31
CA ASP A 323 0.69 13.48 3.83
C ASP A 323 1.44 12.47 4.73
N PRO A 324 2.78 12.40 4.62
CA PRO A 324 3.59 11.62 5.54
C PRO A 324 3.75 12.32 6.89
N THR A 325 3.92 11.54 7.97
CA THR A 325 4.21 12.06 9.30
C THR A 325 5.56 11.54 9.79
N PRO A 326 6.58 12.40 9.99
CA PRO A 326 7.85 11.96 10.57
C PRO A 326 7.66 11.69 12.07
N VAL A 327 8.13 10.54 12.52
CA VAL A 327 8.01 10.09 13.90
C VAL A 327 9.38 9.79 14.48
N SER A 328 9.84 10.67 15.35
CA SER A 328 10.94 10.46 16.28
C SER A 328 10.42 9.97 17.63
N LYS A 329 11.32 9.62 18.54
CA LYS A 329 10.98 9.04 19.85
C LYS A 329 9.94 9.86 20.63
N ASP A 330 10.05 11.18 20.61
CA ASP A 330 9.15 12.11 21.31
C ASP A 330 7.76 12.22 20.67
N LYS A 331 7.58 11.74 19.44
CA LYS A 331 6.32 11.80 18.68
C LYS A 331 5.50 10.50 18.71
N ILE A 332 6.07 9.39 19.16
CA ILE A 332 5.42 8.07 19.14
C ILE A 332 4.05 8.09 19.81
N LYS A 333 3.97 8.71 21.01
CA LYS A 333 2.72 8.78 21.79
C LYS A 333 1.62 9.53 21.06
N ASP A 334 1.96 10.70 20.49
CA ASP A 334 1.01 11.63 19.88
C ASP A 334 0.64 11.30 18.43
N THR A 335 1.29 10.25 17.87
CA THR A 335 1.04 9.77 16.50
C THR A 335 0.61 8.30 16.54
N ILE A 336 1.54 7.38 16.53
CA ILE A 336 1.34 5.93 16.40
C ILE A 336 0.39 5.37 17.47
N VAL A 337 0.58 5.77 18.76
CA VAL A 337 -0.26 5.29 19.86
C VAL A 337 -1.62 5.99 19.82
N LYS A 338 -1.65 7.30 19.63
CA LYS A 338 -2.90 8.09 19.55
C LYS A 338 -3.82 7.60 18.43
N ASP A 339 -3.27 7.25 17.27
CA ASP A 339 -4.04 6.75 16.11
C ASP A 339 -4.44 5.28 16.26
N GLY A 340 -4.00 4.61 17.34
CA GLY A 340 -4.29 3.19 17.57
C GLY A 340 -3.59 2.26 16.57
N PHE A 341 -2.50 2.72 15.95
CA PHE A 341 -1.70 1.89 15.05
C PHE A 341 -1.01 0.77 15.82
N TYR A 342 -0.38 1.13 16.97
CA TYR A 342 0.03 0.18 17.99
C TYR A 342 -0.43 0.62 19.37
N THR A 343 -0.72 -0.34 20.25
CA THR A 343 -0.93 -0.11 21.67
C THR A 343 0.42 0.03 22.40
N VAL A 344 0.42 0.72 23.53
CA VAL A 344 1.61 0.77 24.39
C VAL A 344 2.09 -0.62 24.77
N ALA A 345 1.18 -1.56 25.04
CA ALA A 345 1.53 -2.95 25.41
C ALA A 345 2.25 -3.70 24.27
N GLN A 346 1.92 -3.43 23.01
CA GLN A 346 2.63 -4.01 21.86
C GLN A 346 4.03 -3.40 21.68
N LEU A 347 4.18 -2.10 21.94
CA LEU A 347 5.45 -1.40 21.81
C LEU A 347 6.40 -1.71 22.96
N CYS A 348 5.86 -1.77 24.19
CA CYS A 348 6.64 -1.81 25.43
C CYS A 348 6.69 -3.21 26.01
N THR A 349 7.33 -4.13 25.28
CA THR A 349 7.63 -5.47 25.76
C THR A 349 8.62 -5.43 26.94
N PRO A 350 8.77 -6.50 27.73
CA PRO A 350 9.72 -6.54 28.86
C PRO A 350 11.14 -6.09 28.48
N GLU A 351 11.61 -6.43 27.28
CA GLU A 351 12.95 -6.11 26.77
C GLU A 351 13.18 -4.61 26.55
N VAL A 352 12.14 -3.86 26.27
CA VAL A 352 12.21 -2.40 25.98
C VAL A 352 11.52 -1.55 27.07
N ALA A 353 11.02 -2.18 28.15
CA ALA A 353 10.21 -1.52 29.18
C ALA A 353 10.89 -0.28 29.80
N ALA A 354 12.19 -0.39 30.14
CA ALA A 354 12.94 0.72 30.71
C ALA A 354 13.06 1.90 29.73
N ALA A 355 13.27 1.63 28.42
CA ALA A 355 13.34 2.66 27.39
C ALA A 355 11.96 3.29 27.14
N CYS A 356 10.87 2.51 27.22
CA CYS A 356 9.50 3.00 27.16
C CYS A 356 9.17 3.96 28.29
N GLN A 357 9.54 3.59 29.52
CA GLN A 357 9.35 4.46 30.68
C GLN A 357 10.07 5.79 30.50
N ALA A 358 11.33 5.74 30.04
CA ALA A 358 12.13 6.94 29.74
C ALA A 358 11.53 7.78 28.58
N ALA A 359 10.76 7.17 27.69
CA ALA A 359 10.05 7.83 26.59
C ALA A 359 8.63 8.32 26.96
N GLY A 360 8.18 8.14 28.21
CA GLY A 360 6.83 8.52 28.66
C GLY A 360 5.71 7.65 28.07
N LEU A 361 6.04 6.42 27.64
CA LEU A 361 5.09 5.42 27.15
C LEU A 361 4.74 4.47 28.29
N GLN A 362 3.64 4.74 28.97
CA GLN A 362 3.11 3.95 30.09
C GLN A 362 1.60 3.74 29.97
#